data_a45e3afc75e0ff55315878b8d4c71626
#
_entry.id   a45e3afc75e0ff55315878b8d4c71626
#
_cell.length_a   1.000
_cell.length_b   1.000
_cell.length_c   1.000
_cell.angle_alpha   90.00
_cell.angle_beta   90.00
_cell.angle_gamma   90.00
#
_symmetry.space_group_name_H-M   'P 1'
#
loop_
_entity.id
_entity.type
_entity.pdbx_description
1 polymer ?
#
loop_
_entity_poly.entity_id
_entity_poly.type
_entity_poly.pdbx_seq_one_letter_code
_entity_poly.pdbx_strand_id
1 'polypeptide(L)'
;MTATDAIVIGGGIHGCCTAIHLALRGMRPIVLEKNTVGRHASGVNAGGVRQLMRHEAELPLSMAAMDGWERLDDLLGPELAKNCEFIGGVGQIGIAESQGEMEWCRKRVAEMRSLGYDFEEVIDAVELRRLVPSVSDSCRGGIISRRDGHANPFRTTQSFRARAEQLGARILERTRVTGLSQGDDGWTVTTDNGAVKADLVVNCGGAWAWQIAAMVGEHLPKTHFASTLMVTSRMPRFIDPVVIGIDRVLSFKQTEAGTVVIGGGVLGDPDLDAETADTIADRMVVSAQTVCEFFPILRRATIVRSWAGLEALMPDVIPVISPSQIAPNLWHAFGFSGHGFQLGPIVGAVIADLVADGKSAIPIASFGAARFSPRAASIARCPDRSVTQVIP
;
A
#
# COMPACT_ATOMS: atom_id res chain seq x y z
N MET A 1 -9.11 27.44 -20.69
CA MET A 1 -8.84 26.11 -20.09
C MET A 1 -7.35 25.95 -19.91
N THR A 2 -6.92 25.47 -18.78
CA THR A 2 -5.52 25.09 -18.54
C THR A 2 -5.24 23.80 -19.29
N ALA A 3 -4.15 23.72 -20.05
CA ALA A 3 -3.70 22.51 -20.73
C ALA A 3 -2.41 21.99 -20.08
N THR A 4 -2.26 20.66 -20.01
CA THR A 4 -1.12 19.97 -19.44
C THR A 4 -0.85 18.68 -20.22
N ASP A 5 0.31 18.06 -20.03
CA ASP A 5 0.65 16.82 -20.72
C ASP A 5 -0.06 15.62 -20.05
N ALA A 6 -0.18 15.65 -18.72
CA ALA A 6 -0.76 14.56 -17.95
C ALA A 6 -1.61 15.04 -16.78
N ILE A 7 -2.74 14.37 -16.54
CA ILE A 7 -3.53 14.51 -15.31
C ILE A 7 -3.42 13.21 -14.50
N VAL A 8 -3.06 13.34 -13.23
CA VAL A 8 -3.06 12.26 -12.26
C VAL A 8 -4.22 12.50 -11.28
N ILE A 9 -5.16 11.56 -11.19
CA ILE A 9 -6.33 11.66 -10.32
C ILE A 9 -6.06 10.92 -9.02
N GLY A 10 -5.94 11.67 -7.92
CA GLY A 10 -5.65 11.17 -6.57
C GLY A 10 -4.25 11.55 -6.08
N GLY A 11 -4.19 12.26 -4.93
CA GLY A 11 -2.97 12.74 -4.26
C GLY A 11 -2.45 11.75 -3.19
N GLY A 12 -2.64 10.45 -3.37
CA GLY A 12 -1.98 9.43 -2.57
C GLY A 12 -0.53 9.23 -2.97
N ILE A 13 0.20 8.34 -2.27
CA ILE A 13 1.62 8.07 -2.55
C ILE A 13 1.85 7.67 -4.02
N HIS A 14 0.95 6.85 -4.59
CA HIS A 14 1.07 6.40 -5.99
C HIS A 14 0.83 7.53 -6.99
N GLY A 15 -0.11 8.44 -6.71
CA GLY A 15 -0.33 9.60 -7.57
C GLY A 15 0.83 10.59 -7.50
N CYS A 16 1.36 10.87 -6.32
CA CYS A 16 2.54 11.72 -6.15
C CYS A 16 3.77 11.09 -6.82
N CYS A 17 3.98 9.77 -6.64
CA CYS A 17 5.07 9.04 -7.30
C CYS A 17 4.93 9.07 -8.83
N THR A 18 3.71 8.86 -9.35
CA THR A 18 3.43 8.96 -10.78
C THR A 18 3.78 10.35 -11.32
N ALA A 19 3.37 11.40 -10.61
CA ALA A 19 3.71 12.78 -10.99
C ALA A 19 5.23 13.04 -11.00
N ILE A 20 5.98 12.50 -10.01
CA ILE A 20 7.45 12.57 -10.01
C ILE A 20 8.01 11.95 -11.29
N HIS A 21 7.64 10.70 -11.60
CA HIS A 21 8.24 9.98 -12.72
C HIS A 21 7.82 10.53 -14.09
N LEU A 22 6.60 11.02 -14.23
CA LEU A 22 6.17 11.75 -15.45
C LEU A 22 6.96 13.07 -15.60
N ALA A 23 7.19 13.81 -14.52
CA ALA A 23 7.99 15.04 -14.56
C ALA A 23 9.46 14.75 -14.89
N LEU A 24 10.06 13.67 -14.35
CA LEU A 24 11.41 13.22 -14.71
C LEU A 24 11.55 12.83 -16.20
N ARG A 25 10.43 12.48 -16.86
CA ARG A 25 10.33 12.23 -18.31
C ARG A 25 10.03 13.49 -19.13
N GLY A 26 10.06 14.67 -18.49
CA GLY A 26 9.87 15.98 -19.14
C GLY A 26 8.40 16.38 -19.34
N MET A 27 7.45 15.63 -18.81
CA MET A 27 6.03 16.00 -18.82
C MET A 27 5.71 17.03 -17.73
N ARG A 28 4.59 17.73 -17.89
CA ARG A 28 4.06 18.70 -16.91
C ARG A 28 2.79 18.13 -16.26
N PRO A 29 2.88 17.25 -15.26
CA PRO A 29 1.69 16.64 -14.67
C PRO A 29 0.95 17.60 -13.75
N ILE A 30 -0.40 17.46 -13.73
CA ILE A 30 -1.28 18.04 -12.71
C ILE A 30 -1.91 16.92 -11.92
N VAL A 31 -1.71 16.92 -10.61
CA VAL A 31 -2.40 16.01 -9.68
C VAL A 31 -3.67 16.68 -9.20
N LEU A 32 -4.82 15.99 -9.35
CA LEU A 32 -6.13 16.43 -8.86
C LEU A 32 -6.48 15.59 -7.63
N GLU A 33 -6.52 16.22 -6.47
CA GLU A 33 -6.88 15.59 -5.20
C GLU A 33 -8.17 16.19 -4.65
N LYS A 34 -9.17 15.35 -4.41
CA LYS A 34 -10.49 15.80 -3.94
C LYS A 34 -10.48 16.38 -2.52
N ASN A 35 -9.53 15.93 -1.68
CA ASN A 35 -9.33 16.39 -0.32
C ASN A 35 -7.94 17.05 -0.15
N THR A 36 -7.15 16.53 0.76
CA THR A 36 -5.74 16.87 0.96
C THR A 36 -4.87 15.66 0.68
N VAL A 37 -3.64 15.89 0.21
CA VAL A 37 -2.67 14.85 -0.09
C VAL A 37 -2.44 13.94 1.11
N GLY A 38 -2.58 12.63 0.92
CA GLY A 38 -2.40 11.63 1.97
C GLY A 38 -3.56 11.52 2.96
N ARG A 39 -4.73 12.09 2.68
CA ARG A 39 -5.89 12.06 3.58
C ARG A 39 -6.37 10.66 3.94
N HIS A 40 -6.29 9.71 3.00
CA HIS A 40 -6.79 8.34 3.13
C HIS A 40 -5.63 7.33 3.24
N ALA A 41 -5.75 6.12 2.69
CA ALA A 41 -4.83 4.98 2.88
C ALA A 41 -3.34 5.35 2.96
N SER A 42 -2.86 6.25 2.10
CA SER A 42 -1.43 6.60 2.03
C SER A 42 -0.90 7.31 3.27
N GLY A 43 -1.72 8.10 3.96
CA GLY A 43 -1.28 8.86 5.14
C GLY A 43 -1.68 8.25 6.47
N VAL A 44 -2.58 7.25 6.48
CA VAL A 44 -3.19 6.72 7.70
C VAL A 44 -2.85 5.24 7.98
N ASN A 45 -2.05 4.59 7.11
CA ASN A 45 -1.64 3.20 7.29
C ASN A 45 -0.58 3.02 8.40
N ALA A 46 -0.23 1.78 8.71
CA ALA A 46 0.74 1.46 9.77
C ALA A 46 2.21 1.76 9.39
N GLY A 47 2.49 2.03 8.12
CA GLY A 47 3.83 2.36 7.62
C GLY A 47 4.78 1.17 7.50
N GLY A 48 4.28 -0.05 7.36
CA GLY A 48 5.12 -1.23 7.10
C GLY A 48 5.72 -1.16 5.68
N VAL A 49 7.03 -1.34 5.58
CA VAL A 49 7.77 -1.48 4.32
C VAL A 49 8.21 -2.94 4.23
N ARG A 50 7.45 -3.73 3.48
CA ARG A 50 7.42 -5.17 3.64
C ARG A 50 7.49 -5.94 2.31
N GLN A 51 8.42 -6.90 2.20
CA GLN A 51 8.44 -7.96 1.18
C GLN A 51 7.86 -9.27 1.71
N LEU A 52 7.97 -9.51 3.01
CA LEU A 52 7.54 -10.74 3.68
C LEU A 52 6.09 -11.12 3.31
N MET A 53 5.87 -12.38 2.94
CA MET A 53 4.55 -12.96 2.65
C MET A 53 3.77 -12.25 1.52
N ARG A 54 4.46 -11.72 0.52
CA ARG A 54 3.81 -11.18 -0.68
C ARG A 54 3.28 -12.29 -1.58
N HIS A 55 2.23 -11.98 -2.34
CA HIS A 55 1.77 -12.83 -3.42
C HIS A 55 2.87 -12.93 -4.49
N GLU A 56 3.06 -14.12 -5.07
CA GLU A 56 4.14 -14.36 -6.05
C GLU A 56 4.13 -13.39 -7.23
N ALA A 57 2.94 -13.03 -7.72
CA ALA A 57 2.78 -12.06 -8.79
C ALA A 57 3.30 -10.67 -8.46
N GLU A 58 3.33 -10.28 -7.18
CA GLU A 58 3.81 -8.98 -6.72
C GLU A 58 5.32 -8.96 -6.44
N LEU A 59 5.98 -10.12 -6.35
CA LEU A 59 7.39 -10.19 -5.92
C LEU A 59 8.33 -9.32 -6.76
N PRO A 60 8.31 -9.36 -8.11
CA PRO A 60 9.20 -8.51 -8.90
C PRO A 60 8.98 -7.01 -8.61
N LEU A 61 7.72 -6.59 -8.48
CA LEU A 61 7.37 -5.21 -8.16
C LEU A 61 7.80 -4.84 -6.73
N SER A 62 7.57 -5.74 -5.77
CA SER A 62 7.94 -5.54 -4.37
C SER A 62 9.45 -5.48 -4.16
N MET A 63 10.23 -6.30 -4.87
CA MET A 63 11.70 -6.25 -4.82
C MET A 63 12.23 -4.92 -5.37
N ALA A 64 11.74 -4.50 -6.54
CA ALA A 64 12.12 -3.21 -7.11
C ALA A 64 11.70 -2.02 -6.22
N ALA A 65 10.55 -2.13 -5.56
CA ALA A 65 10.12 -1.13 -4.59
C ALA A 65 11.06 -1.07 -3.38
N MET A 66 11.55 -2.22 -2.89
CA MET A 66 12.48 -2.27 -1.78
C MET A 66 13.82 -1.62 -2.14
N ASP A 67 14.32 -1.88 -3.36
CA ASP A 67 15.50 -1.17 -3.90
C ASP A 67 15.26 0.34 -3.95
N GLY A 68 14.05 0.77 -4.27
CA GLY A 68 13.65 2.17 -4.24
C GLY A 68 13.62 2.76 -2.82
N TRP A 69 13.17 2.00 -1.83
CA TRP A 69 13.19 2.43 -0.43
C TRP A 69 14.62 2.60 0.10
N GLU A 70 15.52 1.68 -0.20
CA GLU A 70 16.92 1.74 0.23
C GLU A 70 17.70 2.88 -0.47
N ARG A 71 17.24 3.31 -1.63
CA ARG A 71 17.81 4.43 -2.41
C ARG A 71 16.84 5.60 -2.52
N LEU A 72 16.10 5.87 -1.45
CA LEU A 72 15.08 6.91 -1.45
C LEU A 72 15.66 8.31 -1.69
N ASP A 73 16.93 8.51 -1.29
CA ASP A 73 17.70 9.74 -1.54
C ASP A 73 17.86 10.05 -3.04
N ASP A 74 18.01 9.01 -3.88
CA ASP A 74 18.13 9.19 -5.34
C ASP A 74 16.85 9.77 -5.95
N LEU A 75 15.69 9.34 -5.44
CA LEU A 75 14.40 9.79 -5.94
C LEU A 75 13.97 11.12 -5.34
N LEU A 76 14.07 11.27 -4.03
CA LEU A 76 13.50 12.39 -3.28
C LEU A 76 14.53 13.48 -2.97
N GLY A 77 15.81 13.14 -2.98
CA GLY A 77 16.88 13.93 -2.37
C GLY A 77 16.96 13.72 -0.86
N PRO A 78 18.14 13.98 -0.24
CA PRO A 78 18.45 13.55 1.14
C PRO A 78 17.49 14.13 2.19
N GLU A 79 17.09 15.38 2.07
CA GLU A 79 16.22 16.03 3.07
C GLU A 79 14.81 15.43 3.09
N LEU A 80 14.22 15.22 1.92
CA LEU A 80 12.88 14.62 1.82
C LEU A 80 12.88 13.14 2.15
N ALA A 81 13.93 12.41 1.77
CA ALA A 81 14.10 11.02 2.13
C ALA A 81 14.22 10.84 3.65
N LYS A 82 15.03 11.65 4.32
CA LYS A 82 15.14 11.67 5.79
C LYS A 82 13.79 11.95 6.47
N ASN A 83 12.98 12.84 5.90
CA ASN A 83 11.66 13.15 6.44
C ASN A 83 10.69 11.97 6.40
N CYS A 84 10.92 10.97 5.54
CA CYS A 84 10.12 9.74 5.50
C CYS A 84 10.27 8.87 6.76
N GLU A 85 11.31 9.09 7.56
CA GLU A 85 11.62 8.29 8.75
C GLU A 85 11.69 6.79 8.41
N PHE A 86 12.27 6.46 7.24
CA PHE A 86 12.43 5.08 6.84
C PHE A 86 13.54 4.41 7.66
N ILE A 87 13.20 3.27 8.27
CA ILE A 87 14.10 2.40 8.99
C ILE A 87 14.02 1.03 8.33
N GLY A 88 14.99 0.75 7.46
CA GLY A 88 15.17 -0.55 6.80
C GLY A 88 16.12 -1.45 7.57
N GLY A 89 16.08 -2.76 7.26
CA GLY A 89 17.00 -3.73 7.83
C GLY A 89 16.71 -4.14 9.28
N VAL A 90 15.65 -3.59 9.89
CA VAL A 90 15.19 -4.05 11.22
C VAL A 90 14.38 -5.33 11.14
N GLY A 91 13.92 -5.65 9.95
CA GLY A 91 13.18 -6.85 9.62
C GLY A 91 11.68 -6.76 9.87
N GLN A 92 10.97 -7.69 9.24
CA GLN A 92 9.59 -8.02 9.58
C GLN A 92 9.48 -9.50 9.88
N ILE A 93 8.79 -9.85 10.96
CA ILE A 93 8.65 -11.20 11.46
C ILE A 93 7.17 -11.61 11.45
N GLY A 94 6.86 -12.73 10.78
CA GLY A 94 5.63 -13.47 10.96
C GLY A 94 5.81 -14.48 12.08
N ILE A 95 5.13 -14.28 13.22
CA ILE A 95 5.26 -15.15 14.40
C ILE A 95 4.31 -16.34 14.31
N ALA A 96 4.83 -17.54 14.56
CA ALA A 96 4.11 -18.77 14.64
C ALA A 96 3.94 -19.24 16.10
N GLU A 97 2.70 -19.62 16.49
CA GLU A 97 2.34 -20.11 17.81
C GLU A 97 2.19 -21.65 17.82
N SER A 98 1.96 -22.26 16.67
CA SER A 98 1.69 -23.70 16.53
C SER A 98 2.72 -24.41 15.64
N GLN A 99 2.75 -25.74 15.75
CA GLN A 99 3.56 -26.56 14.84
C GLN A 99 3.06 -26.48 13.39
N GLY A 100 1.73 -26.37 13.18
CA GLY A 100 1.15 -26.20 11.85
C GLY A 100 1.59 -24.90 11.17
N GLU A 101 1.62 -23.78 11.91
CA GLU A 101 2.13 -22.51 11.39
C GLU A 101 3.63 -22.60 11.07
N MET A 102 4.44 -23.29 11.89
CA MET A 102 5.85 -23.53 11.58
C MET A 102 6.04 -24.39 10.32
N GLU A 103 5.18 -25.36 10.09
CA GLU A 103 5.18 -26.17 8.84
C GLU A 103 4.81 -25.30 7.64
N TRP A 104 3.81 -24.44 7.79
CA TRP A 104 3.47 -23.44 6.76
C TRP A 104 4.66 -22.52 6.45
N CYS A 105 5.36 -22.00 7.46
CA CYS A 105 6.55 -21.17 7.26
C CYS A 105 7.64 -21.91 6.45
N ARG A 106 7.90 -23.20 6.77
CA ARG A 106 8.89 -23.99 6.03
C ARG A 106 8.47 -24.22 4.59
N LYS A 107 7.20 -24.55 4.37
CA LYS A 107 6.65 -24.73 3.02
C LYS A 107 6.76 -23.45 2.21
N ARG A 108 6.36 -22.32 2.77
CA ARG A 108 6.44 -21.00 2.14
C ARG A 108 7.89 -20.66 1.72
N VAL A 109 8.86 -20.81 2.61
CA VAL A 109 10.27 -20.53 2.29
C VAL A 109 10.78 -21.46 1.19
N ALA A 110 10.40 -22.75 1.21
CA ALA A 110 10.78 -23.68 0.16
C ALA A 110 10.18 -23.31 -1.20
N GLU A 111 8.91 -22.89 -1.23
CA GLU A 111 8.26 -22.38 -2.45
C GLU A 111 8.97 -21.14 -2.99
N MET A 112 9.26 -20.15 -2.16
CA MET A 112 9.96 -18.94 -2.58
C MET A 112 11.34 -19.25 -3.15
N ARG A 113 12.10 -20.14 -2.51
CA ARG A 113 13.40 -20.59 -3.04
C ARG A 113 13.28 -21.31 -4.37
N SER A 114 12.23 -22.11 -4.58
CA SER A 114 12.00 -22.78 -5.86
C SER A 114 11.71 -21.81 -7.01
N LEU A 115 11.19 -20.62 -6.68
CA LEU A 115 10.97 -19.50 -7.61
C LEU A 115 12.19 -18.58 -7.75
N GLY A 116 13.30 -18.87 -7.05
CA GLY A 116 14.53 -18.08 -7.09
C GLY A 116 14.59 -16.92 -6.10
N TYR A 117 13.71 -16.91 -5.09
CA TYR A 117 13.69 -15.88 -4.04
C TYR A 117 14.19 -16.44 -2.72
N ASP A 118 15.15 -15.77 -2.07
CA ASP A 118 15.82 -16.21 -0.84
C ASP A 118 15.71 -15.23 0.34
N PHE A 119 14.88 -14.20 0.22
CA PHE A 119 14.75 -13.14 1.22
C PHE A 119 13.86 -13.53 2.42
N GLU A 120 13.11 -14.64 2.35
CA GLU A 120 12.32 -15.18 3.46
C GLU A 120 13.10 -16.32 4.15
N GLU A 121 13.23 -16.25 5.46
CA GLU A 121 13.94 -17.23 6.29
C GLU A 121 13.04 -17.79 7.39
N VAL A 122 13.10 -19.10 7.64
CA VAL A 122 12.46 -19.69 8.84
C VAL A 122 13.37 -19.43 10.04
N ILE A 123 12.80 -18.95 11.13
CA ILE A 123 13.47 -18.79 12.41
C ILE A 123 12.83 -19.66 13.48
N ASP A 124 13.64 -20.27 14.34
CA ASP A 124 13.16 -21.05 15.47
C ASP A 124 12.84 -20.16 16.70
N ALA A 125 12.38 -20.78 17.78
CA ALA A 125 12.03 -20.07 19.00
C ALA A 125 13.23 -19.38 19.67
N VAL A 126 14.45 -19.90 19.50
CA VAL A 126 15.68 -19.31 20.08
C VAL A 126 16.01 -18.02 19.36
N GLU A 127 16.03 -18.06 18.02
CA GLU A 127 16.29 -16.88 17.20
C GLU A 127 15.16 -15.84 17.34
N LEU A 128 13.89 -16.27 17.39
CA LEU A 128 12.78 -15.36 17.64
C LEU A 128 12.95 -14.58 18.94
N ARG A 129 13.28 -15.27 20.06
CA ARG A 129 13.51 -14.58 21.34
C ARG A 129 14.77 -13.70 21.35
N ARG A 130 15.77 -14.04 20.55
CA ARG A 130 16.96 -13.18 20.37
C ARG A 130 16.58 -11.87 19.67
N LEU A 131 15.74 -11.94 18.64
CA LEU A 131 15.29 -10.76 17.86
C LEU A 131 14.21 -9.97 18.60
N VAL A 132 13.34 -10.65 19.34
CA VAL A 132 12.17 -10.08 20.03
C VAL A 132 12.10 -10.63 21.45
N PRO A 133 12.94 -10.15 22.41
CA PRO A 133 13.03 -10.72 23.76
C PRO A 133 11.74 -10.65 24.58
N SER A 134 10.82 -9.75 24.23
CA SER A 134 9.53 -9.55 24.92
C SER A 134 8.39 -10.43 24.41
N VAL A 135 8.66 -11.30 23.41
CA VAL A 135 7.66 -12.21 22.86
C VAL A 135 7.25 -13.27 23.88
N SER A 136 6.01 -13.71 23.84
CA SER A 136 5.48 -14.78 24.70
C SER A 136 6.25 -16.09 24.54
N ASP A 137 6.41 -16.83 25.63
CA ASP A 137 7.02 -18.17 25.63
C ASP A 137 6.23 -19.22 24.83
N SER A 138 4.94 -18.97 24.55
CA SER A 138 4.10 -19.81 23.70
C SER A 138 4.52 -19.78 22.23
N CYS A 139 5.22 -18.75 21.77
CA CYS A 139 5.65 -18.59 20.39
C CYS A 139 6.79 -19.55 20.04
N ARG A 140 6.65 -20.23 18.89
CA ARG A 140 7.50 -21.34 18.48
C ARG A 140 8.60 -20.97 17.50
N GLY A 141 8.53 -19.78 16.92
CA GLY A 141 9.41 -19.31 15.85
C GLY A 141 8.63 -18.50 14.84
N GLY A 142 8.97 -18.62 13.56
CA GLY A 142 8.27 -17.93 12.52
C GLY A 142 9.03 -17.84 11.20
N ILE A 143 8.70 -16.80 10.45
CA ILE A 143 9.32 -16.45 9.19
C ILE A 143 9.75 -14.98 9.23
N ILE A 144 10.93 -14.65 8.69
CA ILE A 144 11.47 -13.29 8.67
C ILE A 144 11.94 -12.88 7.29
N SER A 145 11.72 -11.62 6.93
CA SER A 145 12.47 -10.91 5.90
C SER A 145 13.31 -9.82 6.59
N ARG A 146 14.64 -10.00 6.57
CA ARG A 146 15.56 -9.11 7.31
C ARG A 146 15.70 -7.73 6.71
N ARG A 147 15.45 -7.61 5.41
CA ARG A 147 15.54 -6.35 4.65
C ARG A 147 14.37 -5.41 4.94
N ASP A 148 13.25 -5.97 5.38
CA ASP A 148 12.03 -5.23 5.66
C ASP A 148 12.21 -4.20 6.78
N GLY A 149 11.26 -3.29 6.89
CA GLY A 149 11.29 -2.23 7.87
C GLY A 149 9.99 -1.44 7.94
N HIS A 150 10.10 -0.18 8.28
CA HIS A 150 8.95 0.71 8.35
C HIS A 150 9.32 2.17 8.09
N ALA A 151 8.32 2.98 7.79
CA ALA A 151 8.45 4.42 7.61
C ALA A 151 7.26 5.17 8.23
N ASN A 152 7.30 6.49 8.20
CA ASN A 152 6.17 7.33 8.57
C ASN A 152 5.29 7.58 7.35
N PRO A 153 4.08 7.03 7.25
CA PRO A 153 3.30 7.06 6.02
C PRO A 153 2.85 8.47 5.63
N PHE A 154 2.45 9.30 6.59
CA PHE A 154 2.05 10.66 6.31
C PHE A 154 3.23 11.50 5.80
N ARG A 155 4.36 11.49 6.52
CA ARG A 155 5.57 12.22 6.13
C ARG A 155 6.11 11.76 4.79
N THR A 156 6.11 10.44 4.54
CA THR A 156 6.50 9.88 3.24
C THR A 156 5.63 10.44 2.12
N THR A 157 4.30 10.40 2.27
CA THR A 157 3.40 10.93 1.23
C THR A 157 3.62 12.42 0.99
N GLN A 158 3.86 13.21 2.05
CA GLN A 158 4.18 14.64 1.92
C GLN A 158 5.56 14.86 1.27
N SER A 159 6.55 14.01 1.51
CA SER A 159 7.85 14.08 0.85
C SER A 159 7.74 13.79 -0.65
N PHE A 160 6.95 12.78 -1.05
CA PHE A 160 6.65 12.52 -2.46
C PHE A 160 5.91 13.70 -3.12
N ARG A 161 4.93 14.28 -2.42
CA ARG A 161 4.28 15.53 -2.87
C ARG A 161 5.29 16.63 -3.13
N ALA A 162 6.11 16.97 -2.12
CA ALA A 162 7.09 18.06 -2.22
C ALA A 162 8.07 17.81 -3.37
N ARG A 163 8.50 16.56 -3.58
CA ARG A 163 9.37 16.22 -4.70
C ARG A 163 8.70 16.42 -6.05
N ALA A 164 7.45 16.01 -6.19
CA ALA A 164 6.68 16.24 -7.41
C ALA A 164 6.58 17.76 -7.74
N GLU A 165 6.28 18.58 -6.72
CA GLU A 165 6.22 20.05 -6.86
C GLU A 165 7.59 20.65 -7.22
N GLN A 166 8.70 20.17 -6.62
CA GLN A 166 10.06 20.60 -6.99
C GLN A 166 10.41 20.29 -8.46
N LEU A 167 9.86 19.21 -9.02
CA LEU A 167 10.03 18.82 -10.41
C LEU A 167 9.06 19.52 -11.37
N GLY A 168 8.23 20.44 -10.87
CA GLY A 168 7.31 21.25 -11.68
C GLY A 168 5.90 20.68 -11.82
N ALA A 169 5.57 19.57 -11.13
CA ALA A 169 4.20 19.10 -11.06
C ALA A 169 3.33 20.11 -10.28
N ARG A 170 2.08 20.27 -10.70
CA ARG A 170 1.09 21.07 -9.96
C ARG A 170 0.18 20.14 -9.18
N ILE A 171 -0.04 20.41 -7.90
CA ILE A 171 -0.95 19.61 -7.06
C ILE A 171 -2.13 20.51 -6.64
N LEU A 172 -3.31 20.14 -7.10
CA LEU A 172 -4.55 20.86 -6.84
C LEU A 172 -5.38 20.05 -5.84
N GLU A 173 -5.27 20.44 -4.59
CA GLU A 173 -6.10 19.89 -3.51
C GLU A 173 -7.52 20.47 -3.55
N ARG A 174 -8.48 19.80 -2.89
CA ARG A 174 -9.90 20.18 -2.87
C ARG A 174 -10.46 20.37 -4.28
N THR A 175 -10.05 19.47 -5.19
CA THR A 175 -10.42 19.50 -6.60
C THR A 175 -10.88 18.10 -6.99
N ARG A 176 -12.21 17.90 -6.92
CA ARG A 176 -12.85 16.63 -7.22
C ARG A 176 -13.10 16.50 -8.72
N VAL A 177 -12.65 15.40 -9.30
CA VAL A 177 -13.02 15.02 -10.67
C VAL A 177 -14.47 14.55 -10.68
N THR A 178 -15.26 15.15 -11.57
CA THR A 178 -16.70 14.88 -11.73
C THR A 178 -17.06 14.31 -13.10
N GLY A 179 -16.13 14.34 -14.06
CA GLY A 179 -16.35 13.79 -15.39
C GLY A 179 -15.06 13.66 -16.20
N LEU A 180 -15.04 12.66 -17.07
CA LEU A 180 -14.00 12.43 -18.05
C LEU A 180 -14.63 12.36 -19.44
N SER A 181 -14.11 13.10 -20.39
CA SER A 181 -14.49 13.00 -21.79
C SER A 181 -13.24 13.03 -22.68
N GLN A 182 -13.21 12.20 -23.69
CA GLN A 182 -12.14 12.14 -24.69
C GLN A 182 -12.65 12.70 -26.01
N GLY A 183 -11.89 13.61 -26.59
CA GLY A 183 -12.12 14.20 -27.91
C GLY A 183 -10.87 14.05 -28.79
N ASP A 184 -10.92 14.66 -29.99
CA ASP A 184 -9.80 14.63 -30.94
C ASP A 184 -8.54 15.28 -30.40
N ASP A 185 -8.68 16.27 -29.50
CA ASP A 185 -7.60 17.03 -28.85
C ASP A 185 -7.15 16.45 -27.50
N GLY A 186 -7.42 15.18 -27.22
CA GLY A 186 -7.09 14.54 -25.95
C GLY A 186 -8.24 14.51 -24.93
N TRP A 187 -7.89 14.51 -23.65
CA TRP A 187 -8.81 14.42 -22.53
C TRP A 187 -9.29 15.77 -22.04
N THR A 188 -10.56 15.87 -21.72
CA THR A 188 -11.14 16.92 -20.88
C THR A 188 -11.56 16.32 -19.56
N VAL A 189 -10.89 16.72 -18.47
CA VAL A 189 -11.19 16.33 -17.10
C VAL A 189 -11.98 17.45 -16.44
N THR A 190 -13.25 17.17 -16.17
CA THR A 190 -14.16 18.11 -15.49
C THR A 190 -14.02 17.94 -13.98
N THR A 191 -13.95 19.04 -13.27
CA THR A 191 -13.87 19.09 -11.80
C THR A 191 -14.93 20.02 -11.24
N ASP A 192 -15.13 20.01 -9.94
CA ASP A 192 -15.96 20.99 -9.21
C ASP A 192 -15.41 22.43 -9.29
N ASN A 193 -14.15 22.61 -9.71
CA ASN A 193 -13.45 23.89 -9.85
C ASN A 193 -13.18 24.29 -11.32
N GLY A 194 -13.87 23.64 -12.30
CA GLY A 194 -13.70 23.87 -13.72
C GLY A 194 -13.13 22.68 -14.47
N ALA A 195 -12.61 22.88 -15.68
CA ALA A 195 -12.10 21.80 -16.52
C ALA A 195 -10.62 22.00 -16.89
N VAL A 196 -9.89 20.89 -17.00
CA VAL A 196 -8.48 20.83 -17.41
C VAL A 196 -8.35 19.90 -18.62
N LYS A 197 -7.57 20.28 -19.62
CA LYS A 197 -7.24 19.42 -20.78
C LYS A 197 -5.89 18.72 -20.57
N ALA A 198 -5.77 17.48 -21.04
CA ALA A 198 -4.52 16.73 -21.01
C ALA A 198 -4.45 15.70 -22.15
N ASP A 199 -3.22 15.31 -22.52
CA ASP A 199 -2.99 14.25 -23.51
C ASP A 199 -3.26 12.86 -22.90
N LEU A 200 -3.00 12.71 -21.59
CA LEU A 200 -3.22 11.46 -20.88
C LEU A 200 -3.76 11.67 -19.46
N VAL A 201 -4.39 10.62 -18.94
CA VAL A 201 -4.96 10.56 -17.58
C VAL A 201 -4.45 9.32 -16.87
N VAL A 202 -4.05 9.46 -15.60
CA VAL A 202 -3.70 8.33 -14.72
C VAL A 202 -4.65 8.32 -13.53
N ASN A 203 -5.40 7.24 -13.39
CA ASN A 203 -6.33 7.01 -12.28
C ASN A 203 -5.59 6.37 -11.09
N CYS A 204 -5.24 7.17 -10.11
CA CYS A 204 -4.68 6.80 -8.80
C CYS A 204 -5.72 7.03 -7.67
N GLY A 205 -7.01 6.92 -7.95
CA GLY A 205 -8.14 7.30 -7.10
C GLY A 205 -8.38 6.41 -5.87
N GLY A 206 -7.51 5.41 -5.60
CA GLY A 206 -7.58 4.54 -4.42
C GLY A 206 -8.95 3.86 -4.30
N ALA A 207 -9.63 4.00 -3.16
CA ALA A 207 -10.94 3.39 -2.91
C ALA A 207 -12.05 3.90 -3.86
N TRP A 208 -11.84 5.01 -4.54
CA TRP A 208 -12.79 5.61 -5.50
C TRP A 208 -12.38 5.42 -6.97
N ALA A 209 -11.29 4.69 -7.24
CA ALA A 209 -10.78 4.52 -8.61
C ALA A 209 -11.80 3.86 -9.57
N TRP A 210 -12.67 2.98 -9.07
CA TRP A 210 -13.75 2.39 -9.84
C TRP A 210 -14.77 3.43 -10.34
N GLN A 211 -15.01 4.52 -9.58
CA GLN A 211 -15.88 5.63 -10.01
C GLN A 211 -15.26 6.38 -11.20
N ILE A 212 -13.95 6.62 -11.14
CA ILE A 212 -13.20 7.27 -12.24
C ILE A 212 -13.25 6.40 -13.50
N ALA A 213 -13.03 5.09 -13.38
CA ALA A 213 -13.15 4.14 -14.49
C ALA A 213 -14.59 4.12 -15.07
N ALA A 214 -15.60 4.16 -14.21
CA ALA A 214 -17.00 4.18 -14.63
C ALA A 214 -17.38 5.44 -15.43
N MET A 215 -16.69 6.58 -15.25
CA MET A 215 -16.92 7.81 -16.04
C MET A 215 -16.69 7.62 -17.53
N VAL A 216 -15.85 6.64 -17.91
CA VAL A 216 -15.58 6.26 -19.30
C VAL A 216 -16.28 4.95 -19.70
N GLY A 217 -17.13 4.39 -18.83
CA GLY A 217 -17.85 3.14 -19.08
C GLY A 217 -17.03 1.87 -18.77
N GLU A 218 -15.86 1.98 -18.14
CA GLU A 218 -15.07 0.83 -17.71
C GLU A 218 -15.52 0.35 -16.33
N HIS A 219 -15.95 -0.92 -16.25
CA HIS A 219 -16.46 -1.51 -15.03
C HIS A 219 -15.36 -2.32 -14.31
N LEU A 220 -14.86 -1.76 -13.21
CA LEU A 220 -13.88 -2.40 -12.33
C LEU A 220 -14.50 -2.76 -10.98
N PRO A 221 -13.94 -3.72 -10.22
CA PRO A 221 -14.49 -4.14 -8.93
C PRO A 221 -14.68 -2.95 -7.97
N LYS A 222 -15.86 -2.86 -7.36
CA LYS A 222 -16.22 -1.88 -6.34
C LYS A 222 -16.03 -2.49 -4.96
N THR A 223 -14.80 -2.81 -4.60
CA THR A 223 -14.50 -3.40 -3.31
C THR A 223 -13.55 -2.51 -2.51
N HIS A 224 -13.84 -2.38 -1.22
CA HIS A 224 -13.09 -1.53 -0.31
C HIS A 224 -13.21 -2.06 1.12
N PHE A 225 -12.32 -1.62 1.98
CA PHE A 225 -12.36 -1.91 3.41
C PHE A 225 -11.83 -0.71 4.20
N ALA A 226 -11.98 -0.76 5.51
CA ALA A 226 -11.37 0.20 6.41
C ALA A 226 -10.45 -0.54 7.39
N SER A 227 -9.16 -0.27 7.33
CA SER A 227 -8.19 -0.84 8.26
C SER A 227 -8.15 -0.01 9.53
N THR A 228 -8.40 -0.65 10.69
CA THR A 228 -8.35 0.00 12.00
C THR A 228 -6.95 -0.09 12.60
N LEU A 229 -6.49 1.02 13.16
CA LEU A 229 -5.24 1.12 13.89
C LEU A 229 -5.47 1.73 15.27
N MET A 230 -4.62 1.32 16.21
CA MET A 230 -4.53 1.89 17.57
C MET A 230 -3.10 2.35 17.81
N VAL A 231 -2.92 3.40 18.60
CA VAL A 231 -1.59 3.84 19.03
C VAL A 231 -1.57 4.00 20.55
N THR A 232 -0.47 3.54 21.17
CA THR A 232 -0.27 3.62 22.60
C THR A 232 0.39 4.95 23.03
N SER A 233 0.33 5.27 24.33
CA SER A 233 1.30 6.17 24.93
C SER A 233 2.73 5.64 24.75
N ARG A 234 3.74 6.51 24.95
CA ARG A 234 5.14 6.12 24.84
C ARG A 234 5.51 5.04 25.86
N MET A 235 6.26 4.07 25.41
CA MET A 235 6.83 2.98 26.20
C MET A 235 8.35 2.92 25.99
N PRO A 236 9.10 2.39 26.96
CA PRO A 236 10.51 2.04 26.71
C PRO A 236 10.65 1.14 25.47
N ARG A 237 11.76 1.27 24.75
CA ARG A 237 12.04 0.42 23.59
C ARG A 237 12.08 -1.04 24.00
N PHE A 238 11.32 -1.89 23.30
CA PHE A 238 11.27 -3.33 23.57
C PHE A 238 11.24 -4.17 22.30
N ILE A 239 11.12 -3.54 21.14
CA ILE A 239 11.07 -4.23 19.85
C ILE A 239 11.63 -3.32 18.73
N ASP A 240 12.40 -3.90 17.83
CA ASP A 240 12.90 -3.23 16.62
C ASP A 240 12.16 -3.67 15.36
N PRO A 241 11.98 -4.99 15.08
CA PRO A 241 11.29 -5.41 13.88
C PRO A 241 9.79 -5.09 13.92
N VAL A 242 9.20 -5.04 12.72
CA VAL A 242 7.75 -5.09 12.56
C VAL A 242 7.29 -6.54 12.78
N VAL A 243 6.17 -6.74 13.46
CA VAL A 243 5.67 -8.07 13.78
C VAL A 243 4.26 -8.26 13.21
N ILE A 244 4.01 -9.43 12.63
CA ILE A 244 2.68 -9.90 12.21
C ILE A 244 2.42 -11.30 12.80
N GLY A 245 1.16 -11.67 12.96
CA GLY A 245 0.75 -13.06 13.23
C GLY A 245 0.68 -13.86 11.94
N ILE A 246 0.93 -15.18 11.98
CA ILE A 246 0.71 -16.06 10.82
C ILE A 246 -0.79 -16.29 10.64
N ASP A 247 -1.47 -16.87 11.62
CA ASP A 247 -2.91 -17.18 11.55
C ASP A 247 -3.78 -16.11 12.25
N ARG A 248 -3.22 -15.43 13.23
CA ARG A 248 -3.96 -14.43 14.01
C ARG A 248 -3.75 -13.05 13.42
N VAL A 249 -4.84 -12.28 13.39
CA VAL A 249 -4.82 -10.88 12.96
C VAL A 249 -3.98 -10.05 13.93
N LEU A 250 -2.77 -9.75 13.53
CA LEU A 250 -1.82 -8.93 14.26
C LEU A 250 -0.85 -8.27 13.29
N SER A 251 -0.65 -6.97 13.45
CA SER A 251 0.52 -6.27 12.90
C SER A 251 0.84 -5.12 13.84
N PHE A 252 2.06 -5.03 14.33
CA PHE A 252 2.47 -3.87 15.11
C PHE A 252 3.95 -3.54 14.96
N LYS A 253 4.27 -2.31 15.29
CA LYS A 253 5.64 -1.81 15.39
C LYS A 253 5.76 -0.81 16.51
N GLN A 254 6.97 -0.64 17.04
CA GLN A 254 7.30 0.49 17.92
C GLN A 254 8.01 1.57 17.12
N THR A 255 7.53 2.80 17.23
CA THR A 255 8.15 3.96 16.56
C THR A 255 9.39 4.43 17.33
N GLU A 256 10.24 5.23 16.69
CA GLU A 256 11.39 5.88 17.34
C GLU A 256 10.97 6.72 18.56
N ALA A 257 9.78 7.31 18.52
CA ALA A 257 9.23 8.09 19.63
C ALA A 257 8.78 7.21 20.81
N GLY A 258 8.81 5.88 20.70
CA GLY A 258 8.41 4.92 21.72
C GLY A 258 6.92 4.57 21.73
N THR A 259 6.09 5.15 20.86
CA THR A 259 4.69 4.74 20.71
C THR A 259 4.59 3.42 19.97
N VAL A 260 3.62 2.58 20.29
CA VAL A 260 3.34 1.34 19.58
C VAL A 260 2.13 1.55 18.68
N VAL A 261 2.27 1.32 17.39
CA VAL A 261 1.17 1.32 16.41
C VAL A 261 0.73 -0.12 16.21
N ILE A 262 -0.52 -0.41 16.53
CA ILE A 262 -1.15 -1.73 16.48
C ILE A 262 -2.23 -1.71 15.41
N GLY A 263 -2.21 -2.68 14.50
CA GLY A 263 -3.19 -2.81 13.42
C GLY A 263 -3.16 -4.21 12.81
N GLY A 264 -3.36 -4.28 11.50
CA GLY A 264 -3.23 -5.52 10.75
C GLY A 264 -4.51 -6.33 10.67
N GLY A 265 -5.38 -5.95 9.72
CA GLY A 265 -6.58 -6.73 9.40
C GLY A 265 -7.78 -6.55 10.33
N VAL A 266 -7.68 -5.69 11.35
CA VAL A 266 -8.86 -5.30 12.15
C VAL A 266 -9.67 -4.31 11.34
N LEU A 267 -10.87 -4.71 10.94
CA LEU A 267 -11.71 -3.91 10.04
C LEU A 267 -12.60 -2.96 10.85
N GLY A 268 -12.67 -1.72 10.39
CA GLY A 268 -13.68 -0.72 10.76
C GLY A 268 -14.91 -0.78 9.86
N ASP A 269 -15.73 0.24 9.93
CA ASP A 269 -16.92 0.42 9.11
C ASP A 269 -16.68 1.56 8.10
N PRO A 270 -16.55 1.23 6.79
CA PRO A 270 -16.24 2.21 5.76
C PRO A 270 -17.50 2.91 5.24
N ASP A 271 -17.46 4.23 5.13
CA ASP A 271 -18.43 5.06 4.39
C ASP A 271 -17.71 5.83 3.29
N LEU A 272 -17.87 5.36 2.04
CA LEU A 272 -17.24 6.00 0.87
C LEU A 272 -17.92 7.31 0.49
N ASP A 273 -19.19 7.48 0.79
CA ASP A 273 -19.94 8.68 0.42
C ASP A 273 -19.61 9.82 1.39
N ALA A 274 -19.57 9.53 2.69
CA ALA A 274 -19.08 10.46 3.71
C ALA A 274 -17.54 10.59 3.73
N GLU A 275 -16.82 9.72 3.02
CA GLU A 275 -15.34 9.67 2.97
C GLU A 275 -14.69 9.47 4.34
N THR A 276 -15.36 8.71 5.19
CA THR A 276 -14.96 8.40 6.56
C THR A 276 -14.94 6.89 6.80
N ALA A 277 -14.34 6.51 7.92
CA ALA A 277 -14.43 5.14 8.42
C ALA A 277 -14.46 5.17 9.95
N ASP A 278 -15.36 4.41 10.53
CA ASP A 278 -15.50 4.27 11.96
C ASP A 278 -14.76 3.03 12.48
N THR A 279 -14.21 3.16 13.69
CA THR A 279 -13.62 2.03 14.39
C THR A 279 -14.70 1.24 15.14
N ILE A 280 -14.58 -0.10 15.17
CA ILE A 280 -15.51 -0.99 15.84
C ILE A 280 -14.87 -1.48 17.15
N ALA A 281 -15.44 -1.06 18.29
CA ALA A 281 -14.87 -1.29 19.63
C ALA A 281 -14.58 -2.78 19.91
N ASP A 282 -15.52 -3.68 19.64
CA ASP A 282 -15.36 -5.11 19.89
C ASP A 282 -14.18 -5.71 19.11
N ARG A 283 -14.00 -5.27 17.86
CA ARG A 283 -12.86 -5.70 17.05
C ARG A 283 -11.53 -5.17 17.57
N MET A 284 -11.50 -3.93 18.06
CA MET A 284 -10.31 -3.37 18.71
C MET A 284 -9.95 -4.12 20.00
N VAL A 285 -10.95 -4.56 20.78
CA VAL A 285 -10.71 -5.40 21.98
C VAL A 285 -10.03 -6.71 21.59
N VAL A 286 -10.51 -7.39 20.54
CA VAL A 286 -9.88 -8.63 20.05
C VAL A 286 -8.42 -8.38 19.62
N SER A 287 -8.15 -7.29 18.91
CA SER A 287 -6.78 -6.93 18.51
C SER A 287 -5.89 -6.63 19.72
N ALA A 288 -6.41 -5.89 20.72
CA ALA A 288 -5.68 -5.61 21.95
C ALA A 288 -5.40 -6.88 22.77
N GLN A 289 -6.33 -7.82 22.81
CA GLN A 289 -6.12 -9.13 23.45
C GLN A 289 -5.03 -9.92 22.72
N THR A 290 -5.13 -10.02 21.38
CA THR A 290 -4.15 -10.73 20.56
C THR A 290 -2.74 -10.18 20.80
N VAL A 291 -2.55 -8.87 20.73
CA VAL A 291 -1.22 -8.28 20.91
C VAL A 291 -0.69 -8.49 22.34
N CYS A 292 -1.56 -8.48 23.37
CA CYS A 292 -1.16 -8.74 24.75
C CYS A 292 -0.83 -10.22 25.02
N GLU A 293 -1.34 -11.14 24.24
CA GLU A 293 -0.99 -12.57 24.32
C GLU A 293 0.37 -12.84 23.69
N PHE A 294 0.64 -12.24 22.51
CA PHE A 294 1.96 -12.31 21.88
C PHE A 294 3.03 -11.54 22.67
N PHE A 295 2.66 -10.38 23.25
CA PHE A 295 3.56 -9.46 23.94
C PHE A 295 2.98 -9.02 25.29
N PRO A 296 3.18 -9.81 26.37
CA PRO A 296 2.60 -9.51 27.70
C PRO A 296 2.98 -8.13 28.26
N ILE A 297 4.10 -7.54 27.83
CA ILE A 297 4.50 -6.18 28.22
C ILE A 297 3.43 -5.13 27.84
N LEU A 298 2.66 -5.36 26.78
CA LEU A 298 1.64 -4.45 26.28
C LEU A 298 0.36 -4.43 27.13
N ARG A 299 0.20 -5.33 28.12
CA ARG A 299 -0.90 -5.27 29.09
C ARG A 299 -0.91 -3.99 29.94
N ARG A 300 0.24 -3.29 30.01
CA ARG A 300 0.40 -2.03 30.72
C ARG A 300 0.30 -0.80 29.80
N ALA A 301 0.11 -1.02 28.51
CA ALA A 301 0.00 0.06 27.53
C ALA A 301 -1.34 0.78 27.66
N THR A 302 -1.34 2.09 27.44
CA THR A 302 -2.56 2.89 27.34
C THR A 302 -2.76 3.28 25.88
N ILE A 303 -3.91 2.92 25.31
CA ILE A 303 -4.31 3.39 23.98
C ILE A 303 -4.68 4.87 24.09
N VAL A 304 -4.02 5.71 23.29
CA VAL A 304 -4.26 7.16 23.29
C VAL A 304 -5.04 7.64 22.08
N ARG A 305 -5.09 6.82 21.01
CA ARG A 305 -5.85 7.12 19.80
C ARG A 305 -6.12 5.83 19.01
N SER A 306 -7.28 5.81 18.34
CA SER A 306 -7.61 4.86 17.29
C SER A 306 -8.16 5.59 16.07
N TRP A 307 -8.02 4.98 14.90
CA TRP A 307 -8.60 5.48 13.66
C TRP A 307 -8.79 4.31 12.68
N ALA A 308 -9.62 4.52 11.67
CA ALA A 308 -9.74 3.61 10.54
C ALA A 308 -9.49 4.36 9.23
N GLY A 309 -8.87 3.71 8.26
CA GLY A 309 -8.51 4.28 6.96
C GLY A 309 -9.15 3.52 5.81
N LEU A 310 -9.78 4.26 4.87
CA LEU A 310 -10.40 3.71 3.68
C LEU A 310 -9.34 3.26 2.67
N GLU A 311 -9.50 2.05 2.17
CA GLU A 311 -8.61 1.45 1.19
C GLU A 311 -9.39 0.61 0.16
N ALA A 312 -8.88 0.56 -1.09
CA ALA A 312 -9.39 -0.33 -2.11
C ALA A 312 -8.93 -1.77 -1.87
N LEU A 313 -9.84 -2.72 -1.99
CA LEU A 313 -9.57 -4.14 -1.94
C LEU A 313 -9.90 -4.76 -3.31
N MET A 314 -8.95 -5.47 -3.92
CA MET A 314 -9.26 -6.24 -5.12
C MET A 314 -9.73 -7.65 -4.73
N PRO A 315 -10.63 -8.28 -5.52
CA PRO A 315 -11.12 -9.63 -5.20
C PRO A 315 -10.03 -10.70 -5.12
N ASP A 316 -8.93 -10.50 -5.86
CA ASP A 316 -7.74 -11.36 -5.89
C ASP A 316 -6.58 -10.81 -5.07
N VAL A 317 -6.81 -9.73 -4.32
CA VAL A 317 -5.83 -8.95 -3.51
C VAL A 317 -4.63 -8.41 -4.29
N ILE A 318 -4.62 -8.51 -5.62
CA ILE A 318 -3.56 -8.02 -6.51
C ILE A 318 -3.95 -6.65 -7.08
N PRO A 319 -3.04 -5.65 -7.12
CA PRO A 319 -3.37 -4.32 -7.62
C PRO A 319 -3.69 -4.29 -9.12
N VAL A 320 -4.33 -3.21 -9.55
CA VAL A 320 -4.49 -2.87 -10.97
C VAL A 320 -3.42 -1.85 -11.34
N ILE A 321 -2.52 -2.23 -12.26
CA ILE A 321 -1.52 -1.35 -12.88
C ILE A 321 -1.51 -1.67 -14.37
N SER A 322 -2.28 -0.92 -15.15
CA SER A 322 -2.46 -1.20 -16.58
C SER A 322 -3.09 -0.04 -17.34
N PRO A 323 -3.03 -0.03 -18.69
CA PRO A 323 -3.92 0.83 -19.45
C PRO A 323 -5.38 0.44 -19.24
N SER A 324 -6.29 1.41 -19.46
CA SER A 324 -7.72 1.14 -19.59
C SER A 324 -7.98 0.18 -20.77
N GLN A 325 -8.98 -0.68 -20.61
CA GLN A 325 -9.37 -1.64 -21.66
C GLN A 325 -10.23 -1.00 -22.75
N ILE A 326 -10.75 0.20 -22.53
CA ILE A 326 -11.73 0.83 -23.40
C ILE A 326 -11.41 2.28 -23.79
N ALA A 327 -10.56 2.95 -23.03
CA ALA A 327 -10.24 4.36 -23.24
C ALA A 327 -8.74 4.56 -23.47
N PRO A 328 -8.30 4.95 -24.67
CA PRO A 328 -6.88 5.17 -24.96
C PRO A 328 -6.32 6.31 -24.11
N ASN A 329 -5.02 6.24 -23.75
CA ASN A 329 -4.32 7.21 -22.91
C ASN A 329 -4.96 7.43 -21.51
N LEU A 330 -5.73 6.45 -21.03
CA LEU A 330 -6.15 6.33 -19.63
C LEU A 330 -5.43 5.14 -19.00
N TRP A 331 -4.82 5.36 -17.85
CA TRP A 331 -4.04 4.38 -17.12
C TRP A 331 -4.60 4.21 -15.70
N HIS A 332 -4.42 3.04 -15.11
CA HIS A 332 -4.88 2.73 -13.76
C HIS A 332 -3.71 2.32 -12.87
N ALA A 333 -3.68 2.83 -11.63
CA ALA A 333 -2.77 2.42 -10.56
C ALA A 333 -3.50 2.49 -9.22
N PHE A 334 -4.24 1.44 -8.85
CA PHE A 334 -5.04 1.39 -7.62
C PHE A 334 -5.28 -0.05 -7.15
N GLY A 335 -6.00 -0.22 -6.02
CA GLY A 335 -6.43 -1.53 -5.55
C GLY A 335 -5.32 -2.34 -4.89
N PHE A 336 -4.45 -1.69 -4.12
CA PHE A 336 -3.26 -2.32 -3.55
C PHE A 336 -3.54 -3.20 -2.32
N SER A 337 -4.77 -3.31 -1.86
CA SER A 337 -5.25 -4.32 -0.92
C SER A 337 -4.39 -4.47 0.37
N GLY A 338 -4.01 -3.35 1.02
CA GLY A 338 -3.15 -3.34 2.20
C GLY A 338 -1.64 -3.34 1.91
N HIS A 339 -1.24 -3.41 0.64
CA HIS A 339 0.16 -3.57 0.23
C HIS A 339 0.80 -2.30 -0.36
N GLY A 340 0.01 -1.29 -0.65
CA GLY A 340 0.39 -0.16 -1.48
C GLY A 340 1.50 0.73 -0.93
N PHE A 341 1.65 0.82 0.38
CA PHE A 341 2.64 1.74 0.96
C PHE A 341 4.07 1.35 0.58
N GLN A 342 4.41 0.07 0.73
CA GLN A 342 5.74 -0.43 0.34
C GLN A 342 5.99 -0.28 -1.18
N LEU A 343 4.96 -0.42 -2.02
CA LEU A 343 5.07 -0.28 -3.47
C LEU A 343 5.16 1.18 -3.94
N GLY A 344 5.03 2.15 -3.01
CA GLY A 344 5.02 3.59 -3.29
C GLY A 344 6.13 4.09 -4.21
N PRO A 345 7.41 3.78 -3.98
CA PRO A 345 8.52 4.33 -4.78
C PRO A 345 8.58 3.83 -6.23
N ILE A 346 7.91 2.73 -6.58
CA ILE A 346 8.10 2.07 -7.88
C ILE A 346 6.91 2.17 -8.83
N VAL A 347 5.68 2.26 -8.30
CA VAL A 347 4.47 2.23 -9.15
C VAL A 347 4.44 3.38 -10.15
N GLY A 348 4.87 4.57 -9.73
CA GLY A 348 4.96 5.72 -10.64
C GLY A 348 5.97 5.53 -11.76
N ALA A 349 7.10 4.87 -11.49
CA ALA A 349 8.09 4.53 -12.51
C ALA A 349 7.49 3.57 -13.55
N VAL A 350 6.80 2.52 -13.08
CA VAL A 350 6.11 1.56 -13.96
C VAL A 350 5.10 2.28 -14.85
N ILE A 351 4.27 3.15 -14.31
CA ILE A 351 3.29 3.92 -15.10
C ILE A 351 4.00 4.82 -16.12
N ALA A 352 5.06 5.53 -15.71
CA ALA A 352 5.80 6.41 -16.62
C ALA A 352 6.49 5.62 -17.75
N ASP A 353 7.02 4.43 -17.46
CA ASP A 353 7.59 3.54 -18.47
C ASP A 353 6.53 3.07 -19.48
N LEU A 354 5.36 2.66 -18.98
CA LEU A 354 4.24 2.23 -19.83
C LEU A 354 3.73 3.36 -20.72
N VAL A 355 3.66 4.58 -20.19
CA VAL A 355 3.22 5.77 -20.94
C VAL A 355 4.23 6.13 -22.03
N ALA A 356 5.52 6.14 -21.71
CA ALA A 356 6.55 6.61 -22.64
C ALA A 356 7.01 5.54 -23.64
N ASP A 357 7.18 4.31 -23.14
CA ASP A 357 7.85 3.23 -23.89
C ASP A 357 6.90 2.07 -24.26
N GLY A 358 5.64 2.11 -23.79
CA GLY A 358 4.64 1.06 -23.96
C GLY A 358 4.95 -0.24 -23.20
N LYS A 359 6.03 -0.29 -22.42
CA LYS A 359 6.48 -1.46 -21.66
C LYS A 359 7.22 -1.04 -20.40
N SER A 360 7.23 -1.90 -19.41
CA SER A 360 8.04 -1.77 -18.20
C SER A 360 9.05 -2.92 -18.11
N ALA A 361 10.19 -2.67 -17.48
CA ALA A 361 11.17 -3.73 -17.16
C ALA A 361 10.61 -4.68 -16.08
N ILE A 362 9.68 -4.22 -15.26
CA ILE A 362 9.01 -5.04 -14.25
C ILE A 362 7.82 -5.76 -14.90
N PRO A 363 7.68 -7.10 -14.72
CA PRO A 363 6.53 -7.85 -15.23
C PRO A 363 5.22 -7.33 -14.62
N ILE A 364 4.27 -6.91 -15.47
CA ILE A 364 2.99 -6.33 -15.03
C ILE A 364 1.76 -7.08 -15.55
N ALA A 365 1.94 -8.18 -16.26
CA ALA A 365 0.84 -8.92 -16.89
C ALA A 365 -0.24 -9.33 -15.87
N SER A 366 0.15 -9.71 -14.66
CA SER A 366 -0.76 -10.07 -13.57
C SER A 366 -1.59 -8.89 -13.04
N PHE A 367 -1.20 -7.65 -13.32
CA PHE A 367 -1.85 -6.44 -12.81
C PHE A 367 -2.87 -5.84 -13.79
N GLY A 368 -3.10 -6.50 -14.93
CA GLY A 368 -3.99 -6.03 -15.98
C GLY A 368 -5.46 -5.96 -15.54
N ALA A 369 -6.16 -4.84 -15.82
CA ALA A 369 -7.58 -4.66 -15.53
C ALA A 369 -8.46 -5.69 -16.27
N ALA A 370 -8.00 -6.21 -17.41
CA ALA A 370 -8.69 -7.21 -18.22
C ALA A 370 -9.08 -8.49 -17.46
N ARG A 371 -8.37 -8.83 -16.36
CA ARG A 371 -8.66 -10.00 -15.53
C ARG A 371 -10.02 -9.92 -14.82
N PHE A 372 -10.61 -8.73 -14.74
CA PHE A 372 -11.94 -8.50 -14.18
C PHE A 372 -13.04 -8.35 -15.24
N SER A 373 -12.72 -8.55 -16.51
CA SER A 373 -13.71 -8.50 -17.58
C SER A 373 -14.73 -9.66 -17.46
N PRO A 374 -16.00 -9.48 -17.87
CA PRO A 374 -17.00 -10.56 -17.80
C PRO A 374 -16.58 -11.86 -18.52
N ARG A 375 -15.72 -11.75 -19.55
CA ARG A 375 -15.16 -12.93 -20.26
C ARG A 375 -14.14 -13.68 -19.40
N ALA A 376 -13.34 -12.99 -18.57
CA ALA A 376 -12.35 -13.61 -17.68
C ALA A 376 -13.02 -14.26 -16.46
N ALA A 377 -14.10 -13.70 -15.94
CA ALA A 377 -14.85 -14.26 -14.81
C ALA A 377 -15.46 -15.65 -15.09
N SER A 378 -15.66 -16.01 -16.35
CA SER A 378 -16.14 -17.36 -16.74
C SER A 378 -15.05 -18.45 -16.67
N ILE A 379 -13.78 -18.07 -16.54
CA ILE A 379 -12.62 -18.98 -16.57
C ILE A 379 -11.99 -19.13 -15.18
N ALA A 380 -12.12 -18.13 -14.33
CA ALA A 380 -11.56 -18.13 -12.98
C ALA A 380 -12.54 -18.78 -11.98
N ARG A 381 -12.32 -20.07 -11.65
CA ARG A 381 -12.89 -20.63 -10.42
C ARG A 381 -12.23 -19.92 -9.24
N CYS A 382 -13.09 -19.49 -8.28
CA CYS A 382 -12.71 -18.87 -7.02
C CYS A 382 -11.47 -19.56 -6.41
N PRO A 383 -10.38 -18.85 -6.10
CA PRO A 383 -9.29 -19.45 -5.37
C PRO A 383 -9.77 -19.83 -3.96
N ASP A 384 -9.18 -20.89 -3.43
CA ASP A 384 -9.42 -21.50 -2.14
C ASP A 384 -9.54 -20.44 -1.01
N ARG A 385 -10.43 -20.69 -0.06
CA ARG A 385 -10.77 -19.83 1.08
C ARG A 385 -9.57 -19.44 1.99
N SER A 386 -8.38 -19.98 1.72
CA SER A 386 -7.14 -19.67 2.46
C SER A 386 -6.60 -18.25 2.24
N VAL A 387 -7.03 -17.55 1.19
CA VAL A 387 -6.54 -16.20 0.85
C VAL A 387 -7.28 -15.09 1.59
N THR A 388 -8.48 -15.35 2.12
CA THR A 388 -9.30 -14.35 2.85
C THR A 388 -8.87 -14.15 4.31
N GLN A 389 -7.92 -14.91 4.82
CA GLN A 389 -7.46 -14.78 6.21
C GLN A 389 -6.21 -13.92 6.40
N VAL A 390 -5.57 -13.47 5.32
CA VAL A 390 -4.35 -12.65 5.41
C VAL A 390 -4.58 -11.31 4.73
N ILE A 391 -5.44 -10.48 5.30
CA ILE A 391 -5.25 -9.03 5.21
C ILE A 391 -4.40 -8.69 6.43
N PRO A 392 -3.09 -8.43 6.25
CA PRO A 392 -2.19 -8.12 7.36
C PRO A 392 -2.47 -6.74 7.91
#